data_79102fed019b357307333ae99d565354
#
_entry.id   79102fed019b357307333ae99d565354
#
_cell.length_a   1.000
_cell.length_b   1.000
_cell.length_c   1.000
_cell.angle_alpha   90.00
_cell.angle_beta   90.00
_cell.angle_gamma   90.00
#
_symmetry.space_group_name_H-M   'P 1'
#
loop_
_entity.id
_entity.type
_entity.pdbx_description
1 polymer ?
#
loop_
_entity_poly.entity_id
_entity_poly.type
_entity_poly.pdbx_seq_one_letter_code
_entity_poly.pdbx_strand_id
1 'polypeptide(L)'
;MKYSDLISFHPIEDVIQLVTAENKDKAREYVKTYVMSDSMAESLQAPVLDQLQMDEVVDNKGVLIVGNYGTGKSHLMSVISAIATDAGNVQYLQNKKFAEQVKPIAGKFEVLRIEIGGVVMPLYDVIMGYVQDDFEKRGIDFEVPDYKSVKSIKTVLKDMMIAFSEKYPDKGYLIIVDEFLSYLSSRNEREIVLDLEFFRALGEMCSKSSLRVMFGMQEKIFDNPRFSFVADTLKHVSDRFTQMIITKEATSYVVSERILKKTPEQKALIRNHLEKFCGLYTGMSSRLEEFVDLFPIHPSYIDVFNKLYLIENRHILKNISTTIKGIFDTTVPENAPGIISFDNYWPAIKSNGLLKSDPTISRVVGASQQLEDIITRAFPKPAYKPMAMQIIYALSVHRLTTNGLDVQFGMTAENLKDDLCLYMLMPEQDADFLTSLDKGTQLFVVCDG
;
A
#
# COMPACT_ATOMS: atom_id res chain seq x y z
N MET A 1 3.17 -32.65 -6.72
CA MET A 1 3.93 -31.38 -6.84
C MET A 1 3.55 -30.52 -5.64
N LYS A 2 4.51 -30.02 -4.88
CA LYS A 2 4.26 -29.14 -3.72
C LYS A 2 4.33 -27.69 -4.15
N TYR A 3 3.74 -26.77 -3.36
CA TYR A 3 3.93 -25.34 -3.59
C TYR A 3 5.39 -24.93 -3.50
N SER A 4 6.16 -25.54 -2.57
CA SER A 4 7.60 -25.32 -2.43
C SER A 4 8.43 -25.70 -3.66
N ASP A 5 7.93 -26.58 -4.53
CA ASP A 5 8.60 -26.92 -5.79
C ASP A 5 8.40 -25.82 -6.86
N LEU A 6 7.35 -24.99 -6.71
CA LEU A 6 6.88 -24.04 -7.73
C LEU A 6 7.26 -22.58 -7.44
N ILE A 7 7.56 -22.24 -6.20
CA ILE A 7 7.85 -20.88 -5.79
C ILE A 7 9.07 -20.84 -4.85
N SER A 8 9.91 -19.82 -5.03
CA SER A 8 10.95 -19.46 -4.07
C SER A 8 10.36 -18.43 -3.11
N PHE A 9 9.90 -18.91 -1.94
CA PHE A 9 9.16 -18.07 -1.00
C PHE A 9 10.09 -17.28 -0.08
N HIS A 10 9.92 -15.96 -0.07
CA HIS A 10 10.66 -15.04 0.80
C HIS A 10 9.67 -14.25 1.67
N PRO A 11 9.37 -14.74 2.88
CA PRO A 11 8.39 -14.08 3.76
C PRO A 11 8.81 -12.67 4.14
N ILE A 12 7.83 -11.80 4.29
CA ILE A 12 8.02 -10.48 4.88
C ILE A 12 7.59 -10.59 6.34
N GLU A 13 8.55 -10.53 7.25
CA GLU A 13 8.31 -10.66 8.68
C GLU A 13 8.13 -9.30 9.37
N ASP A 14 8.90 -8.30 8.93
CA ASP A 14 8.92 -6.98 9.54
C ASP A 14 8.21 -5.90 8.70
N VAL A 15 7.51 -5.02 9.39
CA VAL A 15 7.01 -3.76 8.79
C VAL A 15 8.16 -2.77 8.74
N ILE A 16 8.42 -2.23 7.55
CA ILE A 16 9.45 -1.22 7.37
C ILE A 16 8.96 0.10 7.96
N GLN A 17 9.73 0.61 8.90
CA GLN A 17 9.54 1.92 9.50
C GLN A 17 10.58 2.89 8.96
N LEU A 18 10.12 4.08 8.56
CA LEU A 18 10.98 5.10 7.95
C LEU A 18 12.14 5.51 8.87
N VAL A 19 11.86 5.69 10.16
CA VAL A 19 12.86 6.10 11.15
C VAL A 19 13.98 5.07 11.33
N THR A 20 13.72 3.79 11.13
CA THR A 20 14.76 2.75 11.27
C THR A 20 15.83 2.83 10.16
N ALA A 21 15.56 3.54 9.06
CA ALA A 21 16.54 3.82 8.01
C ALA A 21 17.65 4.81 8.44
N GLU A 22 17.62 5.34 9.66
CA GLU A 22 18.76 6.04 10.27
C GLU A 22 19.92 5.10 10.57
N ASN A 23 19.63 3.83 10.87
CA ASN A 23 20.65 2.81 11.05
C ASN A 23 21.21 2.38 9.69
N LYS A 24 22.53 2.49 9.51
CA LYS A 24 23.21 2.22 8.23
C LYS A 24 23.01 0.79 7.71
N ASP A 25 22.96 -0.20 8.60
CA ASP A 25 22.79 -1.60 8.21
C ASP A 25 21.34 -1.86 7.77
N LYS A 26 20.35 -1.30 8.47
CA LYS A 26 18.94 -1.33 8.07
C LYS A 26 18.69 -0.58 6.77
N ALA A 27 19.27 0.60 6.61
CA ALA A 27 19.20 1.36 5.36
C ALA A 27 19.70 0.53 4.17
N ARG A 28 20.86 -0.13 4.32
CA ARG A 28 21.43 -1.02 3.29
C ARG A 28 20.53 -2.24 3.02
N GLU A 29 19.97 -2.85 4.07
CA GLU A 29 19.03 -3.96 3.94
C GLU A 29 17.79 -3.53 3.14
N TYR A 30 17.23 -2.36 3.43
CA TYR A 30 16.07 -1.83 2.71
C TYR A 30 16.36 -1.60 1.23
N VAL A 31 17.53 -1.05 0.89
CA VAL A 31 17.94 -0.87 -0.51
C VAL A 31 18.10 -2.21 -1.23
N LYS A 32 18.74 -3.21 -0.59
CA LYS A 32 18.94 -4.55 -1.15
C LYS A 32 17.64 -5.31 -1.41
N THR A 33 16.65 -5.13 -0.51
CA THR A 33 15.40 -5.88 -0.55
C THR A 33 14.30 -5.19 -1.33
N TYR A 34 14.54 -3.95 -1.79
CA TYR A 34 13.57 -3.21 -2.58
C TYR A 34 13.55 -3.70 -4.02
N VAL A 35 12.40 -4.17 -4.48
CA VAL A 35 12.17 -4.57 -5.86
C VAL A 35 11.28 -3.56 -6.57
N MET A 36 11.61 -3.24 -7.81
CA MET A 36 10.97 -2.22 -8.62
C MET A 36 11.02 -2.62 -10.09
N SER A 37 9.90 -2.43 -10.82
CA SER A 37 9.88 -2.58 -12.27
C SER A 37 10.50 -1.38 -12.97
N ASP A 38 10.91 -1.54 -14.22
CA ASP A 38 11.43 -0.42 -15.04
C ASP A 38 10.37 0.65 -15.27
N SER A 39 9.10 0.27 -15.43
CA SER A 39 7.98 1.21 -15.56
C SER A 39 7.77 2.04 -14.28
N MET A 40 7.92 1.43 -13.11
CA MET A 40 7.86 2.16 -11.84
C MET A 40 9.06 3.10 -11.71
N ALA A 41 10.27 2.68 -12.09
CA ALA A 41 11.45 3.54 -12.10
C ALA A 41 11.25 4.77 -13.01
N GLU A 42 10.70 4.58 -14.22
CA GLU A 42 10.34 5.68 -15.13
C GLU A 42 9.33 6.65 -14.49
N SER A 43 8.30 6.13 -13.84
CA SER A 43 7.25 6.95 -13.23
C SER A 43 7.73 7.77 -12.03
N LEU A 44 8.86 7.42 -11.41
CA LEU A 44 9.49 8.18 -10.33
C LEU A 44 10.30 9.39 -10.81
N GLN A 45 10.72 9.43 -12.08
CA GLN A 45 11.66 10.45 -12.55
C GLN A 45 11.12 11.86 -12.31
N ALA A 46 10.07 12.25 -13.01
CA ALA A 46 9.55 13.63 -12.98
C ALA A 46 8.91 14.01 -11.63
N PRO A 47 8.04 13.18 -11.00
CA PRO A 47 7.36 13.60 -9.78
C PRO A 47 8.22 13.48 -8.51
N VAL A 48 9.33 12.74 -8.54
CA VAL A 48 10.15 12.50 -7.35
C VAL A 48 11.59 12.94 -7.56
N LEU A 49 12.33 12.31 -8.48
CA LEU A 49 13.77 12.50 -8.59
C LEU A 49 14.14 13.88 -9.11
N ASP A 50 13.42 14.39 -10.10
CA ASP A 50 13.62 15.75 -10.62
C ASP A 50 13.28 16.83 -9.59
N GLN A 51 12.37 16.53 -8.65
CA GLN A 51 12.04 17.45 -7.55
C GLN A 51 13.08 17.46 -6.44
N LEU A 52 13.80 16.36 -6.25
CA LEU A 52 14.82 16.24 -5.21
C LEU A 52 16.20 16.72 -5.65
N GLN A 53 16.49 16.73 -6.97
CA GLN A 53 17.80 17.16 -7.46
C GLN A 53 18.14 18.61 -7.06
N MET A 54 19.45 18.95 -7.00
CA MET A 54 19.96 20.25 -6.59
C MET A 54 20.84 20.92 -7.62
N ASP A 55 21.16 20.22 -8.71
CA ASP A 55 22.13 20.69 -9.71
C ASP A 55 21.56 21.81 -10.60
N GLU A 56 20.23 21.84 -10.80
CA GLU A 56 19.53 22.89 -11.52
C GLU A 56 18.43 23.51 -10.65
N VAL A 57 18.40 24.85 -10.58
CA VAL A 57 17.33 25.57 -9.89
C VAL A 57 16.13 25.64 -10.84
N VAL A 58 15.35 24.59 -10.85
CA VAL A 58 14.04 24.54 -11.48
C VAL A 58 13.00 24.79 -10.39
N ASP A 59 11.75 25.03 -10.75
CA ASP A 59 10.62 25.17 -9.81
C ASP A 59 10.37 23.87 -9.05
N ASN A 60 11.34 23.47 -8.18
CA ASN A 60 11.26 22.25 -7.37
C ASN A 60 10.06 22.32 -6.43
N LYS A 61 9.30 21.25 -6.42
CA LYS A 61 8.09 21.10 -5.59
C LYS A 61 8.32 20.10 -4.46
N GLY A 62 7.50 20.15 -3.43
CA GLY A 62 7.40 19.06 -2.48
C GLY A 62 6.88 17.79 -3.16
N VAL A 63 7.16 16.64 -2.60
CA VAL A 63 6.80 15.33 -3.15
C VAL A 63 5.77 14.64 -2.28
N LEU A 64 4.70 14.12 -2.87
CA LEU A 64 3.72 13.27 -2.23
C LEU A 64 3.82 11.84 -2.78
N ILE A 65 4.11 10.88 -1.91
CA ILE A 65 4.06 9.46 -2.24
C ILE A 65 2.69 8.93 -1.79
N VAL A 66 1.84 8.63 -2.74
CA VAL A 66 0.45 8.21 -2.50
C VAL A 66 0.29 6.72 -2.80
N GLY A 67 -0.35 6.01 -1.92
CA GLY A 67 -0.66 4.58 -2.10
C GLY A 67 -1.25 3.98 -0.83
N ASN A 68 -2.09 2.99 -0.95
CA ASN A 68 -2.73 2.33 0.17
C ASN A 68 -1.72 1.75 1.17
N TYR A 69 -2.18 1.40 2.37
CA TYR A 69 -1.34 0.70 3.35
C TYR A 69 -0.73 -0.58 2.77
N GLY A 70 0.54 -0.84 3.09
CA GLY A 70 1.21 -2.07 2.65
C GLY A 70 1.65 -2.11 1.18
N THR A 71 1.46 -1.04 0.40
CA THR A 71 1.92 -0.97 -1.00
C THR A 71 3.41 -0.70 -1.17
N GLY A 72 4.15 -0.51 -0.07
CA GLY A 72 5.59 -0.28 -0.11
C GLY A 72 6.01 1.19 -0.07
N LYS A 73 5.11 2.14 0.27
CA LYS A 73 5.45 3.58 0.42
C LYS A 73 6.62 3.82 1.35
N SER A 74 6.49 3.39 2.61
CA SER A 74 7.52 3.58 3.64
C SER A 74 8.84 2.93 3.21
N HIS A 75 8.80 1.81 2.47
CA HIS A 75 9.98 1.18 1.90
C HIS A 75 10.63 2.05 0.81
N LEU A 76 9.85 2.55 -0.15
CA LEU A 76 10.34 3.48 -1.18
C LEU A 76 10.97 4.73 -0.57
N MET A 77 10.28 5.35 0.39
CA MET A 77 10.76 6.55 1.08
C MET A 77 12.04 6.25 1.86
N SER A 78 12.15 5.09 2.52
CA SER A 78 13.36 4.63 3.21
C SER A 78 14.53 4.42 2.24
N VAL A 79 14.27 3.83 1.07
CA VAL A 79 15.29 3.63 0.02
C VAL A 79 15.79 4.96 -0.52
N ILE A 80 14.89 5.88 -0.88
CA ILE A 80 15.26 7.23 -1.34
C ILE A 80 16.06 7.95 -0.27
N SER A 81 15.63 7.89 0.99
CA SER A 81 16.33 8.51 2.11
C SER A 81 17.73 7.93 2.32
N ALA A 82 17.89 6.62 2.21
CA ALA A 82 19.17 5.94 2.36
C ALA A 82 20.17 6.33 1.27
N ILE A 83 19.69 6.43 0.02
CA ILE A 83 20.50 6.86 -1.13
C ILE A 83 20.86 8.34 -1.03
N ALA A 84 19.89 9.19 -0.66
CA ALA A 84 20.10 10.63 -0.48
C ALA A 84 21.14 10.92 0.62
N THR A 85 21.21 10.09 1.67
CA THR A 85 22.18 10.21 2.75
C THR A 85 23.57 9.69 2.36
N ASP A 86 23.63 8.53 1.67
CA ASP A 86 24.90 7.85 1.35
C ASP A 86 24.88 7.28 -0.06
N ALA A 87 25.70 7.85 -0.94
CA ALA A 87 25.85 7.42 -2.34
C ALA A 87 26.32 5.96 -2.47
N GLY A 88 27.01 5.41 -1.47
CA GLY A 88 27.43 4.01 -1.43
C GLY A 88 26.27 3.02 -1.46
N ASN A 89 25.06 3.45 -1.14
CA ASN A 89 23.87 2.60 -1.18
C ASN A 89 23.37 2.30 -2.61
N VAL A 90 23.72 3.11 -3.60
CA VAL A 90 23.29 2.94 -5.00
C VAL A 90 23.72 1.56 -5.57
N GLN A 91 24.90 1.07 -5.18
CA GLN A 91 25.42 -0.23 -5.64
C GLN A 91 24.57 -1.44 -5.23
N TYR A 92 23.70 -1.29 -4.24
CA TYR A 92 22.83 -2.37 -3.73
C TYR A 92 21.46 -2.40 -4.40
N LEU A 93 21.14 -1.41 -5.25
CA LEU A 93 19.88 -1.40 -6.00
C LEU A 93 19.85 -2.54 -7.03
N GLN A 94 18.75 -3.28 -7.05
CA GLN A 94 18.56 -4.38 -8.01
C GLN A 94 18.18 -3.85 -9.40
N ASN A 95 17.37 -2.78 -9.47
CA ASN A 95 16.97 -2.16 -10.73
C ASN A 95 18.06 -1.19 -11.24
N LYS A 96 18.70 -1.54 -12.38
CA LYS A 96 19.81 -0.76 -12.94
C LYS A 96 19.37 0.61 -13.44
N LYS A 97 18.15 0.73 -13.98
CA LYS A 97 17.60 1.99 -14.47
C LYS A 97 17.41 2.98 -13.31
N PHE A 98 16.80 2.52 -12.23
CA PHE A 98 16.65 3.33 -11.02
C PHE A 98 18.00 3.71 -10.42
N ALA A 99 18.99 2.80 -10.43
CA ALA A 99 20.33 3.08 -9.95
C ALA A 99 21.01 4.24 -10.72
N GLU A 100 20.79 4.34 -12.04
CA GLU A 100 21.26 5.48 -12.82
C GLU A 100 20.51 6.77 -12.52
N GLN A 101 19.17 6.67 -12.40
CA GLN A 101 18.28 7.82 -12.17
C GLN A 101 18.51 8.51 -10.83
N VAL A 102 18.92 7.78 -9.78
CA VAL A 102 19.13 8.35 -8.43
C VAL A 102 20.49 8.99 -8.22
N LYS A 103 21.42 8.89 -9.18
CA LYS A 103 22.77 9.46 -9.05
C LYS A 103 22.78 10.96 -8.71
N PRO A 104 21.92 11.82 -9.28
CA PRO A 104 21.89 13.25 -8.98
C PRO A 104 21.58 13.58 -7.52
N ILE A 105 20.86 12.68 -6.81
CA ILE A 105 20.48 12.88 -5.40
C ILE A 105 21.36 12.10 -4.43
N ALA A 106 22.18 11.19 -4.91
CA ALA A 106 22.95 10.25 -4.09
C ALA A 106 24.01 10.96 -3.22
N GLY A 107 23.88 10.83 -1.89
CA GLY A 107 24.79 11.43 -0.91
C GLY A 107 24.70 12.96 -0.82
N LYS A 108 23.69 13.57 -1.43
CA LYS A 108 23.54 15.04 -1.52
C LYS A 108 22.76 15.66 -0.35
N PHE A 109 22.20 14.86 0.56
CA PHE A 109 21.31 15.35 1.60
C PHE A 109 21.70 14.91 3.00
N GLU A 110 21.46 15.81 3.95
CA GLU A 110 21.18 15.43 5.33
C GLU A 110 19.66 15.19 5.45
N VAL A 111 19.26 14.06 6.04
CA VAL A 111 17.86 13.62 6.00
C VAL A 111 17.27 13.54 7.40
N LEU A 112 16.15 14.23 7.60
CA LEU A 112 15.28 14.09 8.76
C LEU A 112 14.09 13.16 8.42
N ARG A 113 13.87 12.13 9.23
CA ARG A 113 12.83 11.12 9.06
C ARG A 113 11.83 11.22 10.19
N ILE A 114 10.56 11.43 9.84
CA ILE A 114 9.46 11.63 10.78
C ILE A 114 8.36 10.62 10.48
N GLU A 115 7.90 9.91 11.49
CA GLU A 115 6.63 9.18 11.44
C GLU A 115 5.63 9.96 12.29
N ILE A 116 4.64 10.58 11.62
CA ILE A 116 3.64 11.41 12.29
C ILE A 116 2.35 10.57 12.47
N GLY A 117 2.05 10.21 13.72
CA GLY A 117 0.79 9.55 14.06
C GLY A 117 -0.33 10.54 14.33
N GLY A 118 -1.45 10.05 14.91
CA GLY A 118 -2.57 10.89 15.35
C GLY A 118 -2.18 11.78 16.54
N VAL A 119 -1.51 12.90 16.27
CA VAL A 119 -1.06 13.89 17.26
C VAL A 119 -1.97 15.09 17.25
N VAL A 120 -2.31 15.64 18.42
CA VAL A 120 -3.21 16.81 18.58
C VAL A 120 -2.50 18.15 18.40
N MET A 121 -1.17 18.18 18.28
CA MET A 121 -0.38 19.41 18.12
C MET A 121 -0.46 19.96 16.68
N PRO A 122 -0.32 21.29 16.46
CA PRO A 122 -0.20 21.88 15.13
C PRO A 122 0.97 21.29 14.34
N LEU A 123 0.80 21.18 13.01
CA LEU A 123 1.83 20.61 12.12
C LEU A 123 3.18 21.35 12.23
N TYR A 124 3.13 22.68 12.39
CA TYR A 124 4.31 23.49 12.63
C TYR A 124 5.08 23.01 13.87
N ASP A 125 4.40 22.89 15.02
CA ASP A 125 5.04 22.51 16.27
C ASP A 125 5.61 21.09 16.20
N VAL A 126 4.92 20.17 15.53
CA VAL A 126 5.40 18.80 15.36
C VAL A 126 6.66 18.77 14.48
N ILE A 127 6.61 19.31 13.27
CA ILE A 127 7.74 19.23 12.32
C ILE A 127 8.92 20.05 12.80
N MET A 128 8.67 21.28 13.28
CA MET A 128 9.73 22.16 13.75
C MET A 128 10.35 21.67 15.07
N GLY A 129 9.59 20.95 15.91
CA GLY A 129 10.16 20.26 17.08
C GLY A 129 11.17 19.18 16.67
N TYR A 130 10.84 18.34 15.68
CA TYR A 130 11.80 17.37 15.13
C TYR A 130 13.02 18.05 14.48
N VAL A 131 12.83 19.19 13.80
CA VAL A 131 13.92 19.98 13.23
C VAL A 131 14.84 20.51 14.36
N GLN A 132 14.28 21.02 15.45
CA GLN A 132 15.04 21.48 16.61
C GLN A 132 15.94 20.37 17.16
N ASP A 133 15.35 19.18 17.42
CA ASP A 133 16.08 18.01 17.93
C ASP A 133 17.20 17.56 16.97
N ASP A 134 16.94 17.58 15.66
CA ASP A 134 17.92 17.17 14.64
C ASP A 134 19.06 18.20 14.52
N PHE A 135 18.74 19.49 14.59
CA PHE A 135 19.73 20.58 14.53
C PHE A 135 20.63 20.57 15.76
N GLU A 136 20.07 20.34 16.95
CA GLU A 136 20.84 20.17 18.18
C GLU A 136 21.82 18.99 18.07
N LYS A 137 21.35 17.82 17.61
CA LYS A 137 22.20 16.64 17.38
C LYS A 137 23.32 16.92 16.38
N ARG A 138 23.05 17.74 15.37
CA ARG A 138 24.03 18.13 14.35
C ARG A 138 24.92 19.30 14.78
N GLY A 139 24.61 19.95 15.87
CA GLY A 139 25.33 21.16 16.34
C GLY A 139 25.13 22.36 15.39
N ILE A 140 23.90 22.55 14.91
CA ILE A 140 23.46 23.73 14.14
C ILE A 140 22.83 24.70 15.12
N ASP A 141 23.31 25.93 15.10
CA ASP A 141 22.82 27.01 16.01
C ASP A 141 21.57 27.65 15.40
N PHE A 142 20.41 27.14 15.76
CA PHE A 142 19.11 27.66 15.37
C PHE A 142 18.07 27.30 16.43
N GLU A 143 17.34 28.30 16.91
CA GLU A 143 16.25 28.11 17.85
C GLU A 143 14.92 28.30 17.16
N VAL A 144 14.07 27.26 17.21
CA VAL A 144 12.73 27.28 16.59
C VAL A 144 11.82 28.22 17.41
N PRO A 145 11.26 29.27 16.79
CA PRO A 145 10.38 30.20 17.51
C PRO A 145 9.01 29.56 17.79
N ASP A 146 8.42 29.89 18.96
CA ASP A 146 7.05 29.49 19.29
C ASP A 146 6.07 29.95 18.19
N TYR A 147 5.21 29.08 17.70
CA TYR A 147 4.24 29.35 16.64
C TYR A 147 3.44 30.64 16.87
N LYS A 148 3.04 30.91 18.13
CA LYS A 148 2.27 32.11 18.49
C LYS A 148 3.05 33.42 18.30
N SER A 149 4.37 33.35 18.29
CA SER A 149 5.27 34.52 18.10
C SER A 149 5.61 34.70 16.59
N VAL A 150 5.33 33.71 15.76
CA VAL A 150 5.73 33.70 14.33
C VAL A 150 4.86 34.70 13.54
N LYS A 151 5.48 35.72 12.98
CA LYS A 151 4.83 36.66 12.04
C LYS A 151 4.80 36.14 10.60
N SER A 152 5.77 35.31 10.23
CA SER A 152 5.89 34.76 8.88
C SER A 152 6.60 33.40 8.94
N ILE A 153 5.86 32.35 8.61
CA ILE A 153 6.40 30.98 8.51
C ILE A 153 7.54 30.92 7.49
N LYS A 154 7.40 31.62 6.35
CA LYS A 154 8.44 31.65 5.31
C LYS A 154 9.76 32.25 5.80
N THR A 155 9.71 33.24 6.68
CA THR A 155 10.91 33.82 7.28
C THR A 155 11.61 32.79 8.17
N VAL A 156 10.85 32.10 9.04
CA VAL A 156 11.40 31.05 9.92
C VAL A 156 12.08 29.94 9.10
N LEU A 157 11.42 29.45 8.06
CA LEU A 157 11.98 28.41 7.17
C LEU A 157 13.22 28.90 6.41
N LYS A 158 13.26 30.19 6.04
CA LYS A 158 14.43 30.79 5.41
C LYS A 158 15.61 30.86 6.38
N ASP A 159 15.38 31.33 7.61
CA ASP A 159 16.40 31.45 8.64
C ASP A 159 16.93 30.07 9.05
N MET A 160 16.05 29.09 9.18
CA MET A 160 16.39 27.68 9.35
C MET A 160 17.36 27.20 8.26
N MET A 161 17.06 27.47 6.98
CA MET A 161 17.90 27.02 5.88
C MET A 161 19.22 27.80 5.76
N ILE A 162 19.28 29.05 6.23
CA ILE A 162 20.55 29.80 6.36
C ILE A 162 21.43 29.10 7.40
N ALA A 163 20.93 28.83 8.60
CA ALA A 163 21.67 28.13 9.64
C ALA A 163 22.14 26.73 9.20
N PHE A 164 21.27 26.00 8.49
CA PHE A 164 21.64 24.69 7.91
C PHE A 164 22.80 24.83 6.91
N SER A 165 22.71 25.79 5.97
CA SER A 165 23.69 25.97 4.90
C SER A 165 25.06 26.43 5.40
N GLU A 166 25.13 27.15 6.52
CA GLU A 166 26.38 27.48 7.19
C GLU A 166 27.16 26.25 7.64
N LYS A 167 26.47 25.21 8.09
CA LYS A 167 27.07 23.93 8.52
C LYS A 167 27.31 22.97 7.36
N TYR A 168 26.41 22.95 6.38
CA TYR A 168 26.39 22.00 5.26
C TYR A 168 26.23 22.74 3.92
N PRO A 169 27.26 23.49 3.47
CA PRO A 169 27.17 24.36 2.28
C PRO A 169 26.89 23.60 0.97
N ASP A 170 27.35 22.34 0.87
CA ASP A 170 27.25 21.52 -0.33
C ASP A 170 26.10 20.49 -0.28
N LYS A 171 25.23 20.57 0.72
CA LYS A 171 24.14 19.60 0.89
C LYS A 171 22.77 20.28 1.00
N GLY A 172 21.74 19.52 0.60
CA GLY A 172 20.35 19.84 0.89
C GLY A 172 19.89 19.26 2.21
N TYR A 173 18.81 19.82 2.73
CA TYR A 173 18.08 19.28 3.87
C TYR A 173 16.80 18.62 3.38
N LEU A 174 16.65 17.31 3.57
CA LEU A 174 15.49 16.55 3.13
C LEU A 174 14.66 16.09 4.33
N ILE A 175 13.45 16.62 4.44
CA ILE A 175 12.47 16.23 5.46
C ILE A 175 11.53 15.20 4.84
N ILE A 176 11.46 14.01 5.43
CA ILE A 176 10.56 12.93 5.00
C ILE A 176 9.58 12.64 6.13
N VAL A 177 8.29 12.75 5.81
CA VAL A 177 7.20 12.55 6.77
C VAL A 177 6.30 11.42 6.29
N ASP A 178 6.16 10.36 7.07
CA ASP A 178 5.19 9.29 6.78
C ASP A 178 3.92 9.41 7.62
N GLU A 179 2.86 8.77 7.17
CA GLU A 179 1.53 8.74 7.80
C GLU A 179 0.81 10.10 7.91
N PHE A 180 1.10 11.04 7.02
CA PHE A 180 0.56 12.40 7.08
C PHE A 180 -0.98 12.46 7.02
N LEU A 181 -1.64 11.56 6.30
CA LEU A 181 -3.11 11.53 6.27
C LEU A 181 -3.71 11.12 7.62
N SER A 182 -3.07 10.23 8.36
CA SER A 182 -3.48 9.84 9.72
C SER A 182 -3.45 11.06 10.65
N TYR A 183 -2.42 11.89 10.53
CA TYR A 183 -2.33 13.16 11.25
C TYR A 183 -3.50 14.09 10.88
N LEU A 184 -3.71 14.40 9.61
CA LEU A 184 -4.80 15.28 9.18
C LEU A 184 -6.19 14.76 9.61
N SER A 185 -6.34 13.44 9.67
CA SER A 185 -7.58 12.81 10.09
C SER A 185 -7.89 12.97 11.58
N SER A 186 -6.88 13.27 12.40
CA SER A 186 -7.03 13.53 13.83
C SER A 186 -7.35 14.99 14.15
N ARG A 187 -7.28 15.90 13.15
CA ARG A 187 -7.46 17.35 13.30
C ARG A 187 -8.89 17.79 13.03
N ASN A 188 -9.32 18.88 13.69
CA ASN A 188 -10.59 19.51 13.33
C ASN A 188 -10.44 20.48 12.13
N GLU A 189 -11.57 20.90 11.55
CA GLU A 189 -11.59 21.69 10.32
C GLU A 189 -10.78 23.01 10.40
N ARG A 190 -10.82 23.72 11.53
CA ARG A 190 -10.09 24.98 11.72
C ARG A 190 -8.60 24.77 11.80
N GLU A 191 -8.19 23.72 12.47
CA GLU A 191 -6.79 23.34 12.62
C GLU A 191 -6.20 22.90 11.28
N ILE A 192 -6.94 22.12 10.48
CA ILE A 192 -6.52 21.69 9.14
C ILE A 192 -6.16 22.88 8.25
N VAL A 193 -6.92 23.99 8.30
CA VAL A 193 -6.60 25.19 7.51
C VAL A 193 -5.22 25.74 7.86
N LEU A 194 -4.90 25.84 9.14
CA LEU A 194 -3.59 26.33 9.62
C LEU A 194 -2.46 25.37 9.27
N ASP A 195 -2.71 24.07 9.43
CA ASP A 195 -1.73 23.04 9.09
C ASP A 195 -1.43 23.02 7.57
N LEU A 196 -2.44 23.23 6.72
CA LEU A 196 -2.28 23.33 5.26
C LEU A 196 -1.49 24.58 4.84
N GLU A 197 -1.61 25.71 5.56
CA GLU A 197 -0.79 26.89 5.29
C GLU A 197 0.70 26.62 5.57
N PHE A 198 1.03 25.93 6.66
CA PHE A 198 2.40 25.54 6.94
C PHE A 198 2.90 24.51 5.90
N PHE A 199 2.07 23.54 5.57
CA PHE A 199 2.36 22.53 4.53
C PHE A 199 2.66 23.19 3.18
N ARG A 200 1.85 24.19 2.77
CA ARG A 200 2.09 24.99 1.57
C ARG A 200 3.43 25.72 1.63
N ALA A 201 3.75 26.33 2.77
CA ALA A 201 5.00 27.06 2.95
C ALA A 201 6.24 26.15 2.79
N LEU A 202 6.18 24.91 3.29
CA LEU A 202 7.22 23.91 3.06
C LEU A 202 7.43 23.62 1.57
N GLY A 203 6.35 23.40 0.81
CA GLY A 203 6.42 23.17 -0.63
C GLY A 203 7.00 24.38 -1.39
N GLU A 204 6.62 25.63 -1.00
CA GLU A 204 7.17 26.84 -1.62
C GLU A 204 8.67 27.04 -1.32
N MET A 205 9.16 26.55 -0.18
CA MET A 205 10.60 26.64 0.15
C MET A 205 11.46 25.70 -0.68
N CYS A 206 10.90 24.62 -1.23
CA CYS A 206 11.63 23.72 -2.11
C CYS A 206 12.16 24.40 -3.37
N SER A 207 11.42 25.38 -3.92
CA SER A 207 11.85 26.17 -5.10
C SER A 207 12.80 27.32 -4.77
N LYS A 208 12.98 27.66 -3.48
CA LYS A 208 13.71 28.86 -3.05
C LYS A 208 14.98 28.57 -2.26
N SER A 209 15.20 27.32 -1.90
CA SER A 209 16.33 26.91 -1.07
C SER A 209 16.74 25.46 -1.37
N SER A 210 17.76 24.96 -0.67
CA SER A 210 18.16 23.56 -0.68
C SER A 210 17.31 22.67 0.22
N LEU A 211 16.14 23.13 0.72
CA LEU A 211 15.16 22.31 1.38
C LEU A 211 14.42 21.44 0.37
N ARG A 212 14.21 20.18 0.71
CA ARG A 212 13.32 19.26 0.00
C ARG A 212 12.39 18.60 1.00
N VAL A 213 11.16 18.33 0.59
CA VAL A 213 10.19 17.66 1.48
C VAL A 213 9.51 16.52 0.73
N MET A 214 9.26 15.42 1.44
CA MET A 214 8.55 14.25 0.93
C MET A 214 7.55 13.77 1.97
N PHE A 215 6.29 13.56 1.58
CA PHE A 215 5.22 13.10 2.46
C PHE A 215 4.61 11.81 1.96
N GLY A 216 4.45 10.83 2.85
CA GLY A 216 3.74 9.58 2.61
C GLY A 216 2.26 9.71 2.98
N MET A 217 1.37 9.34 2.04
CA MET A 217 -0.08 9.39 2.21
C MET A 217 -0.74 8.10 1.77
N GLN A 218 -1.84 7.74 2.41
CA GLN A 218 -2.62 6.54 2.05
C GLN A 218 -3.57 6.79 0.88
N GLU A 219 -4.08 8.03 0.74
CA GLU A 219 -5.02 8.44 -0.29
C GLU A 219 -4.61 9.78 -0.89
N LYS A 220 -5.18 10.10 -2.06
CA LYS A 220 -5.07 11.44 -2.63
C LYS A 220 -5.81 12.44 -1.74
N ILE A 221 -5.09 13.45 -1.24
CA ILE A 221 -5.70 14.47 -0.39
C ILE A 221 -6.53 15.47 -1.21
N PHE A 222 -6.10 15.79 -2.44
CA PHE A 222 -6.66 16.90 -3.23
C PHE A 222 -8.04 16.59 -3.79
N ASP A 223 -8.37 15.32 -4.01
CA ASP A 223 -9.66 14.87 -4.55
C ASP A 223 -10.53 14.18 -3.48
N ASN A 224 -10.16 14.26 -2.20
CA ASN A 224 -10.85 13.55 -1.14
C ASN A 224 -12.08 14.36 -0.65
N PRO A 225 -13.30 13.82 -0.76
CA PRO A 225 -14.53 14.51 -0.33
C PRO A 225 -14.52 14.95 1.15
N ARG A 226 -13.75 14.26 2.00
CA ARG A 226 -13.59 14.60 3.42
C ARG A 226 -13.00 15.99 3.62
N PHE A 227 -12.17 16.47 2.69
CA PHE A 227 -11.51 17.77 2.74
C PHE A 227 -12.18 18.81 1.83
N SER A 228 -13.41 18.56 1.36
CA SER A 228 -14.15 19.48 0.48
C SER A 228 -14.35 20.87 1.07
N PHE A 229 -14.43 21.00 2.40
CA PHE A 229 -14.55 22.28 3.12
C PHE A 229 -13.29 23.18 2.99
N VAL A 230 -12.14 22.64 2.58
CA VAL A 230 -10.88 23.35 2.34
C VAL A 230 -10.40 23.23 0.88
N ALA A 231 -11.29 22.94 -0.06
CA ALA A 231 -10.96 22.68 -1.45
C ALA A 231 -10.13 23.81 -2.10
N ASP A 232 -10.46 25.09 -1.83
CA ASP A 232 -9.70 26.23 -2.35
C ASP A 232 -8.26 26.26 -1.78
N THR A 233 -8.09 26.01 -0.49
CA THR A 233 -6.77 25.93 0.14
C THR A 233 -5.97 24.76 -0.43
N LEU A 234 -6.59 23.60 -0.60
CA LEU A 234 -5.97 22.41 -1.19
C LEU A 234 -5.53 22.63 -2.63
N LYS A 235 -6.29 23.40 -3.43
CA LYS A 235 -5.89 23.77 -4.78
C LYS A 235 -4.57 24.57 -4.79
N HIS A 236 -4.42 25.54 -3.91
CA HIS A 236 -3.17 26.30 -3.77
C HIS A 236 -2.00 25.45 -3.25
N VAL A 237 -2.29 24.45 -2.42
CA VAL A 237 -1.29 23.47 -1.96
C VAL A 237 -0.86 22.55 -3.11
N SER A 238 -1.81 22.09 -3.93
CA SER A 238 -1.53 21.16 -5.04
C SER A 238 -0.53 21.73 -6.05
N ASP A 239 -0.51 23.06 -6.25
CA ASP A 239 0.45 23.72 -7.12
C ASP A 239 1.91 23.64 -6.61
N ARG A 240 2.10 23.35 -5.33
CA ARG A 240 3.40 23.27 -4.64
C ARG A 240 3.91 21.86 -4.41
N PHE A 241 3.16 20.85 -4.84
CA PHE A 241 3.52 19.45 -4.67
C PHE A 241 3.31 18.66 -5.96
N THR A 242 4.19 17.71 -6.20
CA THR A 242 4.00 16.64 -7.19
C THR A 242 3.49 15.39 -6.50
N GLN A 243 2.77 14.53 -7.23
CA GLN A 243 2.24 13.28 -6.71
C GLN A 243 2.80 12.08 -7.47
N MET A 244 3.34 11.13 -6.73
CA MET A 244 3.66 9.79 -7.21
C MET A 244 2.67 8.79 -6.62
N ILE A 245 1.90 8.12 -7.48
CA ILE A 245 0.93 7.13 -7.07
C ILE A 245 1.52 5.74 -7.25
N ILE A 246 1.59 4.96 -6.16
CA ILE A 246 1.96 3.54 -6.25
C ILE A 246 0.76 2.77 -6.79
N THR A 247 0.89 2.25 -8.00
CA THR A 247 -0.19 1.57 -8.71
C THR A 247 -0.34 0.11 -8.26
N LYS A 248 -1.44 -0.52 -8.67
CA LYS A 248 -1.71 -1.93 -8.47
C LYS A 248 -0.62 -2.80 -9.12
N GLU A 249 -0.21 -2.45 -10.31
CA GLU A 249 0.81 -3.18 -11.09
C GLU A 249 2.15 -3.19 -10.34
N ALA A 250 2.51 -2.08 -9.69
CA ALA A 250 3.68 -2.01 -8.84
C ALA A 250 3.56 -2.96 -7.63
N THR A 251 2.39 -3.04 -7.01
CA THR A 251 2.13 -3.97 -5.89
C THR A 251 2.21 -5.42 -6.36
N SER A 252 1.57 -5.75 -7.48
CA SER A 252 1.62 -7.10 -8.09
C SER A 252 3.04 -7.51 -8.42
N TYR A 253 3.84 -6.59 -8.95
CA TYR A 253 5.26 -6.82 -9.24
C TYR A 253 6.06 -7.13 -7.96
N VAL A 254 5.82 -6.38 -6.87
CA VAL A 254 6.47 -6.64 -5.58
C VAL A 254 6.08 -8.02 -5.03
N VAL A 255 4.82 -8.42 -5.15
CA VAL A 255 4.36 -9.74 -4.72
C VAL A 255 5.06 -10.83 -5.53
N SER A 256 5.09 -10.73 -6.87
CA SER A 256 5.69 -11.75 -7.74
C SER A 256 7.20 -11.86 -7.59
N GLU A 257 7.94 -10.74 -7.53
CA GLU A 257 9.39 -10.72 -7.59
C GLU A 257 10.07 -10.75 -6.20
N ARG A 258 9.38 -10.32 -5.15
CA ARG A 258 9.93 -10.33 -3.80
C ARG A 258 9.46 -11.49 -2.96
N ILE A 259 8.14 -11.78 -2.97
CA ILE A 259 7.55 -12.79 -2.08
C ILE A 259 7.49 -14.17 -2.75
N LEU A 260 7.11 -14.20 -4.02
CA LEU A 260 6.76 -15.42 -4.78
C LEU A 260 7.69 -15.59 -5.99
N LYS A 261 8.98 -15.35 -5.81
CA LYS A 261 9.96 -15.43 -6.90
C LYS A 261 9.94 -16.81 -7.55
N LYS A 262 10.00 -16.83 -8.89
CA LYS A 262 9.94 -18.06 -9.69
C LYS A 262 11.04 -18.07 -10.74
N THR A 263 11.60 -19.25 -10.98
CA THR A 263 12.46 -19.48 -12.15
C THR A 263 11.62 -19.66 -13.41
N PRO A 264 12.21 -19.53 -14.62
CA PRO A 264 11.49 -19.81 -15.87
C PRO A 264 10.90 -21.22 -15.90
N GLU A 265 11.58 -22.23 -15.34
CA GLU A 265 11.14 -23.62 -15.25
C GLU A 265 9.92 -23.73 -14.33
N GLN A 266 9.94 -23.06 -13.18
CA GLN A 266 8.80 -23.02 -12.25
C GLN A 266 7.59 -22.34 -12.90
N LYS A 267 7.78 -21.23 -13.62
CA LYS A 267 6.70 -20.56 -14.37
C LYS A 267 6.10 -21.49 -15.43
N ALA A 268 6.93 -22.27 -16.15
CA ALA A 268 6.44 -23.24 -17.14
C ALA A 268 5.60 -24.35 -16.48
N LEU A 269 6.02 -24.88 -15.33
CA LEU A 269 5.26 -25.89 -14.59
C LEU A 269 3.92 -25.36 -14.10
N ILE A 270 3.90 -24.12 -13.56
CA ILE A 270 2.67 -23.45 -13.14
C ILE A 270 1.73 -23.24 -14.32
N ARG A 271 2.25 -22.75 -15.45
CA ARG A 271 1.47 -22.54 -16.68
C ARG A 271 0.80 -23.84 -17.13
N ASN A 272 1.56 -24.92 -17.29
CA ASN A 272 1.03 -26.23 -17.66
C ASN A 272 -0.03 -26.75 -16.69
N HIS A 273 0.08 -26.40 -15.40
CA HIS A 273 -0.94 -26.76 -14.42
C HIS A 273 -2.21 -25.93 -14.61
N LEU A 274 -2.10 -24.61 -14.76
CA LEU A 274 -3.24 -23.69 -14.86
C LEU A 274 -3.97 -23.79 -16.22
N GLU A 275 -3.28 -24.10 -17.32
CA GLU A 275 -3.88 -24.31 -18.64
C GLU A 275 -4.99 -25.36 -18.64
N LYS A 276 -4.93 -26.35 -17.76
CA LYS A 276 -5.98 -27.37 -17.59
C LYS A 276 -7.31 -26.77 -17.16
N PHE A 277 -7.29 -25.60 -16.54
CA PHE A 277 -8.44 -24.92 -15.94
C PHE A 277 -8.89 -23.69 -16.73
N CYS A 278 -8.14 -23.24 -17.73
CA CYS A 278 -8.49 -22.08 -18.57
C CYS A 278 -9.86 -22.19 -19.24
N GLY A 279 -10.30 -23.40 -19.60
CA GLY A 279 -11.64 -23.64 -20.15
C GLY A 279 -12.78 -23.44 -19.14
N LEU A 280 -12.47 -23.40 -17.85
CA LEU A 280 -13.44 -23.27 -16.76
C LEU A 280 -13.59 -21.83 -16.26
N TYR A 281 -12.52 -21.02 -16.38
CA TYR A 281 -12.47 -19.65 -15.84
C TYR A 281 -12.09 -18.66 -16.95
N THR A 282 -13.02 -17.79 -17.31
CA THR A 282 -12.83 -16.79 -18.37
C THR A 282 -11.70 -15.81 -18.00
N GLY A 283 -11.67 -15.39 -16.77
CA GLY A 283 -10.63 -14.47 -16.25
C GLY A 283 -9.23 -15.10 -16.28
N MET A 284 -9.09 -16.39 -15.98
CA MET A 284 -7.81 -17.10 -16.03
C MET A 284 -7.30 -17.23 -17.47
N SER A 285 -8.18 -17.57 -18.41
CA SER A 285 -7.80 -17.72 -19.82
C SER A 285 -7.26 -16.41 -20.42
N SER A 286 -7.90 -15.29 -20.12
CA SER A 286 -7.51 -13.96 -20.65
C SER A 286 -6.26 -13.36 -20.00
N ARG A 287 -5.92 -13.77 -18.77
CA ARG A 287 -4.85 -13.19 -17.93
C ARG A 287 -3.86 -14.24 -17.43
N LEU A 288 -3.65 -15.32 -18.19
CA LEU A 288 -2.87 -16.48 -17.74
C LEU A 288 -1.48 -16.11 -17.21
N GLU A 289 -0.77 -15.19 -17.88
CA GLU A 289 0.57 -14.76 -17.44
C GLU A 289 0.53 -14.09 -16.06
N GLU A 290 -0.47 -13.28 -15.78
CA GLU A 290 -0.66 -12.66 -14.46
C GLU A 290 -0.95 -13.72 -13.39
N PHE A 291 -1.75 -14.75 -13.71
CA PHE A 291 -1.96 -15.88 -12.80
C PHE A 291 -0.67 -16.67 -12.54
N VAL A 292 0.15 -16.88 -13.56
CA VAL A 292 1.46 -17.55 -13.41
C VAL A 292 2.40 -16.73 -12.53
N ASP A 293 2.46 -15.41 -12.75
CA ASP A 293 3.34 -14.52 -12.02
C ASP A 293 2.92 -14.38 -10.54
N LEU A 294 1.63 -14.34 -10.26
CA LEU A 294 1.10 -14.21 -8.90
C LEU A 294 0.85 -15.55 -8.20
N PHE A 295 0.93 -16.69 -8.90
CA PHE A 295 0.66 -18.00 -8.30
C PHE A 295 1.40 -18.19 -6.96
N PRO A 296 0.73 -18.67 -5.92
CA PRO A 296 -0.63 -19.18 -5.82
C PRO A 296 -1.68 -18.14 -5.41
N ILE A 297 -1.45 -16.87 -5.61
CA ILE A 297 -2.38 -15.78 -5.28
C ILE A 297 -3.23 -15.44 -6.51
N HIS A 298 -4.54 -15.32 -6.33
CA HIS A 298 -5.45 -14.85 -7.39
C HIS A 298 -5.25 -13.35 -7.66
N PRO A 299 -5.24 -12.88 -8.93
CA PRO A 299 -5.10 -11.45 -9.22
C PRO A 299 -6.13 -10.57 -8.52
N SER A 300 -7.39 -11.01 -8.37
CA SER A 300 -8.44 -10.27 -7.65
C SER A 300 -8.13 -10.06 -6.15
N TYR A 301 -7.23 -10.84 -5.56
CA TYR A 301 -6.78 -10.65 -4.19
C TYR A 301 -6.18 -9.25 -3.99
N ILE A 302 -5.37 -8.79 -4.94
CA ILE A 302 -4.76 -7.46 -4.89
C ILE A 302 -5.79 -6.39 -5.27
N ASP A 303 -6.72 -6.68 -6.21
CA ASP A 303 -7.79 -5.76 -6.60
C ASP A 303 -8.72 -5.41 -5.44
N VAL A 304 -9.15 -6.44 -4.73
CA VAL A 304 -10.04 -6.30 -3.56
C VAL A 304 -9.34 -5.57 -2.43
N PHE A 305 -8.07 -5.88 -2.19
CA PHE A 305 -7.27 -5.17 -1.18
C PHE A 305 -7.27 -3.66 -1.39
N ASN A 306 -7.03 -3.20 -2.62
CA ASN A 306 -6.98 -1.78 -2.93
C ASN A 306 -8.32 -1.06 -2.72
N LYS A 307 -9.43 -1.80 -2.60
CA LYS A 307 -10.77 -1.27 -2.35
C LYS A 307 -11.20 -1.35 -0.88
N LEU A 308 -10.46 -2.04 -0.03
CA LEU A 308 -10.77 -2.19 1.39
C LEU A 308 -10.31 -0.95 2.19
N TYR A 309 -11.06 0.15 2.10
CA TYR A 309 -10.73 1.43 2.74
C TYR A 309 -10.82 1.40 4.28
N LEU A 310 -11.62 0.51 4.84
CA LEU A 310 -11.97 0.48 6.26
C LEU A 310 -10.95 -0.26 7.13
N ILE A 311 -10.00 -0.94 6.53
CA ILE A 311 -9.06 -1.76 7.27
C ILE A 311 -7.72 -1.04 7.19
N GLU A 312 -7.19 -0.61 8.35
CA GLU A 312 -5.78 -0.22 8.46
C GLU A 312 -4.91 -1.41 8.08
N ASN A 313 -4.87 -1.70 6.79
CA ASN A 313 -4.20 -2.87 6.24
C ASN A 313 -2.70 -2.58 6.06
N ARG A 314 -2.00 -2.37 7.18
CA ARG A 314 -0.53 -2.29 7.20
C ARG A 314 0.15 -3.55 6.67
N HIS A 315 -0.62 -4.58 6.22
CA HIS A 315 -0.08 -5.94 6.15
C HIS A 315 -0.53 -6.80 4.97
N ILE A 316 -0.86 -6.25 3.77
CA ILE A 316 -1.18 -7.16 2.64
C ILE A 316 -0.02 -8.13 2.37
N LEU A 317 1.20 -7.61 2.30
CA LEU A 317 2.38 -8.42 2.04
C LEU A 317 2.65 -9.41 3.19
N LYS A 318 2.36 -9.01 4.43
CA LYS A 318 2.45 -9.90 5.59
C LYS A 318 1.34 -10.95 5.61
N ASN A 319 0.12 -10.58 5.25
CA ASN A 319 -1.00 -11.52 5.14
C ASN A 319 -0.73 -12.56 4.05
N ILE A 320 -0.29 -12.11 2.87
CA ILE A 320 0.17 -13.02 1.80
C ILE A 320 1.28 -13.93 2.33
N SER A 321 2.30 -13.39 2.98
CA SER A 321 3.39 -14.19 3.53
C SER A 321 2.91 -15.23 4.54
N THR A 322 1.99 -14.85 5.44
CA THR A 322 1.43 -15.78 6.43
C THR A 322 0.60 -16.89 5.77
N THR A 323 -0.23 -16.53 4.79
CA THR A 323 -1.07 -17.50 4.07
C THR A 323 -0.21 -18.47 3.28
N ILE A 324 0.79 -17.97 2.54
CA ILE A 324 1.73 -18.82 1.78
C ILE A 324 2.51 -19.74 2.70
N LYS A 325 3.00 -19.25 3.85
CA LYS A 325 3.69 -20.08 4.84
C LYS A 325 2.85 -21.26 5.29
N GLY A 326 1.54 -21.08 5.41
CA GLY A 326 0.60 -22.15 5.80
C GLY A 326 0.43 -23.26 4.77
N ILE A 327 0.64 -22.98 3.47
CA ILE A 327 0.47 -23.96 2.40
C ILE A 327 1.78 -24.42 1.75
N PHE A 328 2.90 -23.80 2.07
CA PHE A 328 4.18 -23.92 1.34
C PHE A 328 4.63 -25.38 1.14
N ASP A 329 4.52 -26.21 2.17
CA ASP A 329 4.92 -27.62 2.12
C ASP A 329 3.78 -28.57 1.73
N THR A 330 2.59 -28.04 1.45
CA THR A 330 1.44 -28.86 1.03
C THR A 330 1.46 -29.15 -0.46
N THR A 331 0.68 -30.13 -0.90
CA THR A 331 0.57 -30.53 -2.30
C THR A 331 -0.43 -29.63 -3.02
N VAL A 332 -0.06 -29.15 -4.22
CA VAL A 332 -0.98 -28.48 -5.12
C VAL A 332 -2.04 -29.48 -5.60
N PRO A 333 -3.34 -29.17 -5.47
CA PRO A 333 -4.40 -30.10 -5.90
C PRO A 333 -4.33 -30.35 -7.41
N GLU A 334 -4.54 -31.59 -7.82
CA GLU A 334 -4.52 -31.96 -9.25
C GLU A 334 -5.81 -31.59 -9.99
N ASN A 335 -6.92 -31.54 -9.26
CA ASN A 335 -8.28 -31.30 -9.74
C ASN A 335 -8.80 -29.88 -9.47
N ALA A 336 -7.93 -28.98 -9.02
CA ALA A 336 -8.25 -27.57 -8.80
C ALA A 336 -7.02 -26.70 -9.09
N PRO A 337 -7.17 -25.40 -9.39
CA PRO A 337 -6.06 -24.50 -9.69
C PRO A 337 -5.05 -24.33 -8.54
N GLY A 338 -5.47 -24.57 -7.29
CA GLY A 338 -4.61 -24.40 -6.12
C GLY A 338 -4.28 -22.92 -5.82
N ILE A 339 -5.24 -22.04 -6.05
CA ILE A 339 -5.10 -20.60 -5.96
C ILE A 339 -5.82 -20.10 -4.69
N ILE A 340 -5.22 -19.12 -4.04
CA ILE A 340 -5.74 -18.42 -2.85
C ILE A 340 -6.43 -17.15 -3.33
N SER A 341 -7.70 -16.98 -2.96
CA SER A 341 -8.51 -15.83 -3.35
C SER A 341 -8.78 -14.91 -2.15
N PHE A 342 -9.42 -13.79 -2.41
CA PHE A 342 -9.63 -12.71 -1.45
C PHE A 342 -10.57 -13.06 -0.28
N ASP A 343 -11.33 -14.16 -0.34
CA ASP A 343 -12.07 -14.73 0.80
C ASP A 343 -11.17 -14.96 2.02
N ASN A 344 -9.88 -15.23 1.78
CA ASN A 344 -8.86 -15.40 2.81
C ASN A 344 -8.63 -14.15 3.70
N TYR A 345 -9.12 -12.97 3.32
CA TYR A 345 -9.10 -11.79 4.19
C TYR A 345 -10.08 -11.90 5.35
N TRP A 346 -11.22 -12.61 5.14
CA TRP A 346 -12.34 -12.58 6.08
C TRP A 346 -11.99 -13.09 7.48
N PRO A 347 -11.30 -14.21 7.68
CA PRO A 347 -10.91 -14.67 9.02
C PRO A 347 -10.10 -13.63 9.81
N ALA A 348 -9.19 -12.93 9.15
CA ALA A 348 -8.37 -11.90 9.77
C ALA A 348 -9.22 -10.67 10.15
N ILE A 349 -10.13 -10.23 9.28
CA ILE A 349 -11.08 -9.14 9.54
C ILE A 349 -11.99 -9.50 10.71
N LYS A 350 -12.59 -10.69 10.67
CA LYS A 350 -13.53 -11.18 11.68
C LYS A 350 -12.89 -11.32 13.07
N SER A 351 -11.60 -11.67 13.15
CA SER A 351 -10.89 -11.84 14.41
C SER A 351 -10.38 -10.51 15.01
N ASN A 352 -10.32 -9.43 14.24
CA ASN A 352 -9.78 -8.15 14.69
C ASN A 352 -10.79 -7.39 15.57
N GLY A 353 -10.50 -7.29 16.87
CA GLY A 353 -11.37 -6.61 17.85
C GLY A 353 -11.53 -5.11 17.59
N LEU A 354 -10.49 -4.43 17.05
CA LEU A 354 -10.55 -3.00 16.76
C LEU A 354 -11.51 -2.71 15.59
N LEU A 355 -11.52 -3.57 14.58
CA LEU A 355 -12.42 -3.42 13.43
C LEU A 355 -13.91 -3.65 13.80
N LYS A 356 -14.17 -4.47 14.81
CA LYS A 356 -15.54 -4.72 15.29
C LYS A 356 -16.19 -3.49 15.95
N SER A 357 -15.43 -2.47 16.30
CA SER A 357 -16.00 -1.21 16.81
C SER A 357 -16.64 -0.36 15.70
N ASP A 358 -16.31 -0.60 14.42
CA ASP A 358 -17.00 0.03 13.30
C ASP A 358 -18.38 -0.60 13.09
N PRO A 359 -19.46 0.22 13.07
CA PRO A 359 -20.84 -0.30 12.94
C PRO A 359 -21.08 -1.07 11.64
N THR A 360 -20.43 -0.68 10.54
CA THR A 360 -20.56 -1.35 9.23
C THR A 360 -19.93 -2.72 9.27
N ILE A 361 -18.68 -2.79 9.75
CA ILE A 361 -17.94 -4.06 9.88
C ILE A 361 -18.67 -5.00 10.85
N SER A 362 -19.12 -4.48 12.01
CA SER A 362 -19.85 -5.26 13.01
C SER A 362 -21.12 -5.89 12.45
N ARG A 363 -21.88 -5.16 11.61
CA ARG A 363 -23.06 -5.66 10.92
C ARG A 363 -22.73 -6.79 9.95
N VAL A 364 -21.70 -6.62 9.11
CA VAL A 364 -21.27 -7.66 8.16
C VAL A 364 -20.75 -8.90 8.90
N VAL A 365 -20.01 -8.73 9.99
CA VAL A 365 -19.56 -9.86 10.83
C VAL A 365 -20.74 -10.62 11.42
N GLY A 366 -21.77 -9.92 11.93
CA GLY A 366 -22.97 -10.55 12.45
C GLY A 366 -23.74 -11.37 11.41
N ALA A 367 -23.94 -10.79 10.21
CA ALA A 367 -24.58 -11.48 9.10
C ALA A 367 -23.79 -12.71 8.62
N SER A 368 -22.48 -12.56 8.46
CA SER A 368 -21.60 -13.68 8.10
C SER A 368 -21.69 -14.82 9.12
N GLN A 369 -21.64 -14.51 10.41
CA GLN A 369 -21.73 -15.53 11.46
C GLN A 369 -23.06 -16.31 11.41
N GLN A 370 -24.18 -15.63 11.17
CA GLN A 370 -25.47 -16.30 11.01
C GLN A 370 -25.49 -17.28 9.83
N LEU A 371 -24.91 -16.86 8.68
CA LEU A 371 -24.82 -17.70 7.49
C LEU A 371 -23.87 -18.89 7.72
N GLU A 372 -22.73 -18.68 8.35
CA GLU A 372 -21.79 -19.74 8.73
C GLU A 372 -22.47 -20.79 9.63
N ASP A 373 -23.27 -20.35 10.60
CA ASP A 373 -24.02 -21.23 11.50
C ASP A 373 -25.06 -22.05 10.74
N ILE A 374 -25.78 -21.45 9.77
CA ILE A 374 -26.74 -22.15 8.92
C ILE A 374 -26.03 -23.23 8.09
N ILE A 375 -24.92 -22.88 7.42
CA ILE A 375 -24.14 -23.84 6.60
C ILE A 375 -23.62 -24.98 7.48
N THR A 376 -23.09 -24.66 8.64
CA THR A 376 -22.53 -25.66 9.54
C THR A 376 -23.57 -26.67 10.00
N ARG A 377 -24.81 -26.21 10.30
CA ARG A 377 -25.88 -27.04 10.87
C ARG A 377 -26.73 -27.74 9.83
N ALA A 378 -27.05 -27.06 8.72
CA ALA A 378 -28.16 -27.48 7.84
C ALA A 378 -27.76 -27.67 6.36
N PHE A 379 -26.50 -27.53 5.98
CA PHE A 379 -26.10 -27.63 4.57
C PHE A 379 -26.26 -29.08 4.05
N PRO A 380 -27.04 -29.28 2.97
CA PRO A 380 -27.51 -30.62 2.58
C PRO A 380 -26.40 -31.60 2.18
N LYS A 381 -25.31 -31.09 1.55
CA LYS A 381 -24.17 -31.90 1.09
C LYS A 381 -22.88 -31.47 1.80
N PRO A 382 -22.35 -32.25 2.74
CA PRO A 382 -21.13 -31.91 3.49
C PRO A 382 -19.91 -31.61 2.64
N ALA A 383 -19.78 -32.26 1.49
CA ALA A 383 -18.65 -32.04 0.55
C ALA A 383 -18.56 -30.59 0.02
N TYR A 384 -19.67 -29.85 -0.01
CA TYR A 384 -19.72 -28.47 -0.52
C TYR A 384 -19.66 -27.42 0.57
N LYS A 385 -19.65 -27.81 1.86
CA LYS A 385 -19.52 -26.86 2.96
C LYS A 385 -18.30 -25.92 2.83
N PRO A 386 -17.10 -26.41 2.46
CA PRO A 386 -15.94 -25.53 2.29
C PRO A 386 -16.17 -24.45 1.23
N MET A 387 -16.74 -24.81 0.08
CA MET A 387 -17.08 -23.86 -1.00
C MET A 387 -18.13 -22.84 -0.55
N ALA A 388 -19.19 -23.28 0.15
CA ALA A 388 -20.20 -22.39 0.68
C ALA A 388 -19.62 -21.39 1.68
N MET A 389 -18.67 -21.82 2.51
CA MET A 389 -17.95 -20.93 3.44
C MET A 389 -17.08 -19.92 2.67
N GLN A 390 -16.37 -20.34 1.62
CA GLN A 390 -15.60 -19.42 0.77
C GLN A 390 -16.50 -18.35 0.14
N ILE A 391 -17.67 -18.71 -0.36
CA ILE A 391 -18.64 -17.76 -0.94
C ILE A 391 -19.09 -16.74 0.12
N ILE A 392 -19.45 -17.17 1.35
CA ILE A 392 -19.82 -16.25 2.42
C ILE A 392 -18.68 -15.30 2.73
N TYR A 393 -17.46 -15.81 2.85
CA TYR A 393 -16.29 -15.01 3.16
C TYR A 393 -16.01 -13.98 2.05
N ALA A 394 -16.08 -14.40 0.79
CA ALA A 394 -15.91 -13.52 -0.36
C ALA A 394 -16.98 -12.42 -0.40
N LEU A 395 -18.25 -12.77 -0.22
CA LEU A 395 -19.35 -11.79 -0.18
C LEU A 395 -19.21 -10.82 0.99
N SER A 396 -18.76 -11.30 2.15
CA SER A 396 -18.52 -10.46 3.32
C SER A 396 -17.38 -9.46 3.07
N VAL A 397 -16.28 -9.91 2.46
CA VAL A 397 -15.18 -9.03 2.05
C VAL A 397 -15.64 -8.04 0.98
N HIS A 398 -16.34 -8.53 -0.05
CA HIS A 398 -16.87 -7.70 -1.14
C HIS A 398 -17.80 -6.60 -0.59
N ARG A 399 -18.67 -6.92 0.36
CA ARG A 399 -19.55 -5.93 1.00
C ARG A 399 -18.78 -4.78 1.65
N LEU A 400 -17.60 -5.03 2.18
CA LEU A 400 -16.73 -3.99 2.76
C LEU A 400 -16.00 -3.13 1.71
N THR A 401 -15.96 -3.57 0.45
CA THR A 401 -15.38 -2.78 -0.65
C THR A 401 -16.38 -1.86 -1.34
N THR A 402 -17.69 -1.99 -1.05
CA THR A 402 -18.79 -1.32 -1.74
C THR A 402 -19.40 -0.20 -0.89
N ASN A 403 -18.65 0.89 -0.69
CA ASN A 403 -19.10 2.03 0.13
C ASN A 403 -19.78 3.18 -0.65
N GLY A 404 -20.00 3.05 -1.97
CA GLY A 404 -20.59 4.08 -2.82
C GLY A 404 -22.01 3.77 -3.25
N LEU A 405 -22.81 4.83 -3.51
CA LEU A 405 -24.18 4.72 -4.04
C LEU A 405 -24.25 4.14 -5.46
N ASP A 406 -23.11 4.15 -6.19
CA ASP A 406 -23.03 3.73 -7.60
C ASP A 406 -22.42 2.33 -7.78
N VAL A 407 -22.15 1.60 -6.71
CA VAL A 407 -21.54 0.26 -6.80
C VAL A 407 -22.61 -0.81 -6.70
N GLN A 408 -22.62 -1.73 -7.65
CA GLN A 408 -23.54 -2.88 -7.67
C GLN A 408 -23.33 -3.73 -6.39
N PHE A 409 -24.39 -3.92 -5.62
CA PHE A 409 -24.36 -4.78 -4.44
C PHE A 409 -24.32 -6.24 -4.86
N GLY A 410 -23.39 -6.99 -4.25
CA GLY A 410 -23.27 -8.43 -4.48
C GLY A 410 -22.39 -8.78 -5.67
N MET A 411 -22.23 -10.08 -5.88
CA MET A 411 -21.44 -10.66 -6.98
C MET A 411 -22.34 -11.64 -7.76
N THR A 412 -22.13 -11.71 -9.06
CA THR A 412 -22.78 -12.74 -9.89
C THR A 412 -22.17 -14.12 -9.60
N ALA A 413 -22.91 -15.19 -9.89
CA ALA A 413 -22.39 -16.55 -9.76
C ALA A 413 -21.13 -16.78 -10.61
N GLU A 414 -21.09 -16.16 -11.81
CA GLU A 414 -19.94 -16.23 -12.71
C GLU A 414 -18.71 -15.52 -12.10
N ASN A 415 -18.88 -14.32 -11.55
CA ASN A 415 -17.81 -13.60 -10.88
C ASN A 415 -17.29 -14.34 -9.63
N LEU A 416 -18.19 -14.92 -8.83
CA LEU A 416 -17.80 -15.75 -7.68
C LEU A 416 -17.01 -16.98 -8.12
N LYS A 417 -17.47 -17.65 -9.18
CA LYS A 417 -16.78 -18.81 -9.75
C LYS A 417 -15.37 -18.45 -10.22
N ASP A 418 -15.23 -17.38 -11.00
CA ASP A 418 -13.95 -16.95 -11.56
C ASP A 418 -13.02 -16.45 -10.47
N ASP A 419 -13.47 -15.53 -9.63
CA ASP A 419 -12.64 -14.87 -8.62
C ASP A 419 -12.21 -15.78 -7.46
N LEU A 420 -12.98 -16.83 -7.17
CA LEU A 420 -12.67 -17.81 -6.12
C LEU A 420 -12.13 -19.12 -6.66
N CYS A 421 -12.05 -19.29 -7.98
CA CYS A 421 -11.72 -20.55 -8.64
C CYS A 421 -12.57 -21.72 -8.10
N LEU A 422 -13.88 -21.47 -7.91
CA LEU A 422 -14.82 -22.45 -7.35
C LEU A 422 -15.24 -23.46 -8.41
N TYR A 423 -14.46 -24.48 -8.63
CA TYR A 423 -14.87 -25.60 -9.46
C TYR A 423 -14.17 -26.87 -9.02
N MET A 424 -14.93 -27.93 -8.84
CA MET A 424 -14.43 -29.28 -8.81
C MET A 424 -14.94 -30.00 -10.06
N LEU A 425 -14.09 -30.79 -10.70
CA LEU A 425 -14.54 -31.78 -11.69
C LEU A 425 -15.43 -32.78 -10.94
N MET A 426 -16.75 -32.62 -11.10
CA MET A 426 -17.72 -33.43 -10.39
C MET A 426 -18.36 -34.45 -11.35
N PRO A 427 -18.77 -35.62 -10.84
CA PRO A 427 -19.63 -36.53 -11.61
C PRO A 427 -20.89 -35.81 -12.11
N GLU A 428 -21.39 -36.16 -13.29
CA GLU A 428 -22.56 -35.54 -13.94
C GLU A 428 -23.78 -35.33 -13.03
N GLN A 429 -24.01 -36.24 -12.07
CA GLN A 429 -25.09 -36.14 -11.09
C GLN A 429 -24.99 -34.93 -10.15
N ASP A 430 -23.83 -34.32 -10.01
CA ASP A 430 -23.62 -33.16 -9.12
C ASP A 430 -23.67 -31.82 -9.89
N ALA A 431 -23.62 -31.85 -11.24
CA ALA A 431 -23.80 -30.66 -12.08
C ALA A 431 -25.21 -30.06 -11.92
N ASP A 432 -26.23 -30.91 -11.81
CA ASP A 432 -27.62 -30.50 -11.58
C ASP A 432 -27.81 -29.82 -10.19
N PHE A 433 -27.03 -30.23 -9.22
CA PHE A 433 -27.05 -29.59 -7.88
C PHE A 433 -26.40 -28.23 -7.90
N LEU A 434 -25.28 -28.04 -8.64
CA LEU A 434 -24.66 -26.72 -8.80
C LEU A 434 -25.55 -25.77 -9.58
N THR A 435 -26.29 -26.26 -10.58
CA THR A 435 -27.32 -25.47 -11.27
C THR A 435 -28.49 -25.10 -10.36
N SER A 436 -28.78 -25.91 -9.35
CA SER A 436 -29.78 -25.58 -8.31
C SER A 436 -29.26 -24.59 -7.27
N LEU A 437 -27.94 -24.58 -7.01
CA LEU A 437 -27.25 -23.51 -6.23
C LEU A 437 -27.26 -22.17 -6.95
N ASP A 438 -27.19 -22.17 -8.27
CA ASP A 438 -27.31 -20.96 -9.11
C ASP A 438 -28.69 -20.26 -8.90
N LYS A 439 -29.74 -21.05 -8.69
CA LYS A 439 -31.08 -20.56 -8.29
C LYS A 439 -31.14 -20.17 -6.80
N GLY A 440 -30.27 -20.74 -5.97
CA GLY A 440 -30.16 -20.44 -4.53
C GLY A 440 -29.22 -19.26 -4.22
N THR A 441 -28.26 -18.95 -5.10
CA THR A 441 -27.41 -17.76 -4.98
C THR A 441 -28.19 -16.45 -5.14
N GLN A 442 -29.33 -16.47 -5.81
CA GLN A 442 -30.26 -15.34 -5.74
C GLN A 442 -30.81 -15.10 -4.31
N LEU A 443 -30.79 -16.10 -3.44
CA LEU A 443 -31.17 -15.96 -2.03
C LEU A 443 -30.09 -15.27 -1.17
N PHE A 444 -28.81 -15.33 -1.56
CA PHE A 444 -27.73 -14.65 -0.84
C PHE A 444 -27.60 -13.18 -1.21
N VAL A 445 -28.16 -12.75 -2.35
CA VAL A 445 -28.12 -11.35 -2.84
C VAL A 445 -29.31 -10.54 -2.30
N VAL A 446 -30.36 -11.16 -1.80
CA VAL A 446 -31.64 -10.50 -1.45
C VAL A 446 -31.81 -10.24 0.06
N CYS A 447 -30.85 -10.56 0.90
CA CYS A 447 -30.93 -10.26 2.35
C CYS A 447 -30.36 -8.88 2.69
N ASP A 448 -30.79 -7.82 2.00
CA ASP A 448 -30.72 -6.44 2.46
C ASP A 448 -32.12 -5.84 2.40
N GLY A 449 -32.88 -6.07 3.49
CA GLY A 449 -34.01 -5.28 3.88
C GLY A 449 -33.64 -4.49 5.13
#